data_e89904707c249674f5ffdd71679f1c81
#
_entry.id   e89904707c249674f5ffdd71679f1c81
#
_cell.length_a   1.000
_cell.length_b   1.000
_cell.length_c   1.000
_cell.angle_alpha   90.00
_cell.angle_beta   90.00
_cell.angle_gamma   90.00
#
_symmetry.space_group_name_H-M   'P 1'
#
loop_
_entity.id
_entity.type
_entity.pdbx_description
1 polymer ?
#
loop_
_entity_poly.entity_id
_entity_poly.type
_entity_poly.pdbx_seq_one_letter_code
_entity_poly.pdbx_strand_id
1 'polypeptide(L)'
;MLQHLTALAENTGDDLLSLIGQSFDITAQLESLSLPRILLALLTATLCGAIIYLVYRMFYRGVVYSDNFNILVLLITVVTAFIIMTISANLVLSLGMVGALSIVRFRSAIKDPLDVGFLFWGVGAGITAGAGLYFVAIIGTVFVAALYIILTMVKKERRCYLLVVRYGTDAESNVNALLGTLKYKLKNKTQINNRVELTIEIKTANNDTTQLSRFKAIDGVDSVTLLEYNGEYMN
;
A
#
# COMPACT_ATOMS: atom_id res chain seq x y z
N MET A 1 62.12 12.52 -1.53
CA MET A 1 60.95 11.67 -1.27
C MET A 1 59.98 12.29 -0.25
N LEU A 2 60.44 12.74 0.91
CA LEU A 2 59.59 13.40 1.93
C LEU A 2 58.96 14.72 1.42
N GLN A 3 59.69 15.59 0.70
CA GLN A 3 59.19 16.84 0.14
C GLN A 3 58.09 16.63 -0.92
N HIS A 4 58.13 15.51 -1.66
CA HIS A 4 57.10 15.19 -2.65
C HIS A 4 55.82 14.70 -1.98
N LEU A 5 55.91 14.01 -0.86
CA LEU A 5 54.78 13.54 -0.06
C LEU A 5 54.10 14.69 0.69
N THR A 6 54.85 15.66 1.19
CA THR A 6 54.27 16.85 1.85
C THR A 6 53.55 17.75 0.84
N ALA A 7 54.11 17.96 -0.37
CA ALA A 7 53.45 18.73 -1.43
C ALA A 7 52.16 18.05 -1.96
N LEU A 8 52.13 16.71 -2.01
CA LEU A 8 50.91 15.94 -2.36
C LEU A 8 49.86 16.04 -1.27
N ALA A 9 50.23 15.98 0.00
CA ALA A 9 49.32 16.11 1.12
C ALA A 9 48.70 17.51 1.24
N GLU A 10 49.51 18.55 0.97
CA GLU A 10 49.09 19.95 1.00
C GLU A 10 48.12 20.26 -0.17
N ASN A 11 48.45 19.80 -1.39
CA ASN A 11 47.54 19.90 -2.54
C ASN A 11 46.22 19.17 -2.34
N THR A 12 46.25 17.98 -1.74
CA THR A 12 45.02 17.20 -1.45
C THR A 12 44.18 17.88 -0.36
N GLY A 13 44.81 18.53 0.62
CA GLY A 13 44.14 19.29 1.67
C GLY A 13 43.44 20.54 1.13
N ASP A 14 44.09 21.28 0.26
CA ASP A 14 43.55 22.50 -0.38
C ASP A 14 42.41 22.13 -1.35
N ASP A 15 42.55 21.04 -2.10
CA ASP A 15 41.48 20.52 -2.96
C ASP A 15 40.27 20.08 -2.16
N LEU A 16 40.46 19.41 -1.04
CA LEU A 16 39.36 19.03 -0.12
C LEU A 16 38.69 20.26 0.49
N LEU A 17 39.43 21.24 0.93
CA LEU A 17 38.90 22.49 1.48
C LEU A 17 38.13 23.30 0.44
N SER A 18 38.61 23.33 -0.80
CA SER A 18 37.92 23.99 -1.91
C SER A 18 36.62 23.29 -2.28
N LEU A 19 36.61 21.95 -2.30
CA LEU A 19 35.38 21.13 -2.51
C LEU A 19 34.38 21.31 -1.39
N ILE A 20 34.85 21.38 -0.15
CA ILE A 20 33.99 21.66 1.02
C ILE A 20 33.46 23.11 0.91
N GLY A 21 34.29 24.08 0.59
CA GLY A 21 33.89 25.47 0.40
C GLY A 21 32.82 25.64 -0.70
N GLN A 22 32.97 24.98 -1.83
CA GLN A 22 31.98 24.96 -2.90
C GLN A 22 30.64 24.30 -2.44
N SER A 23 30.72 23.28 -1.56
CA SER A 23 29.53 22.63 -0.99
C SER A 23 28.77 23.51 0.00
N PHE A 24 29.40 24.55 0.54
CA PHE A 24 28.81 25.55 1.42
C PHE A 24 28.36 26.83 0.70
N ASP A 25 28.64 26.96 -0.60
CA ASP A 25 28.26 28.15 -1.36
C ASP A 25 26.76 28.05 -1.74
N ILE A 26 25.91 28.53 -0.84
CA ILE A 26 24.45 28.54 -0.97
C ILE A 26 24.00 29.36 -2.19
N THR A 27 24.77 30.38 -2.59
CA THR A 27 24.41 31.24 -3.73
C THR A 27 24.53 30.54 -5.06
N ALA A 28 25.61 29.78 -5.29
CA ALA A 28 25.81 28.97 -6.49
C ALA A 28 24.77 27.82 -6.59
N GLN A 29 24.32 27.31 -5.44
CA GLN A 29 23.34 26.25 -5.39
C GLN A 29 21.92 26.76 -5.66
N LEU A 30 21.57 27.96 -5.20
CA LEU A 30 20.29 28.59 -5.50
C LEU A 30 20.15 28.97 -6.99
N GLU A 31 21.27 29.33 -7.66
CA GLU A 31 21.30 29.56 -9.10
C GLU A 31 21.03 28.29 -9.93
N SER A 32 21.39 27.12 -9.41
CA SER A 32 21.07 25.82 -10.06
C SER A 32 19.57 25.44 -10.02
N LEU A 33 18.81 26.02 -9.10
CA LEU A 33 17.38 25.85 -8.94
C LEU A 33 16.62 26.90 -9.76
N SER A 34 16.62 26.77 -11.08
CA SER A 34 15.79 27.64 -11.92
C SER A 34 14.32 27.40 -11.65
N LEU A 35 13.54 28.47 -11.56
CA LEU A 35 12.08 28.41 -11.34
C LEU A 35 11.36 27.42 -12.26
N PRO A 36 11.65 27.36 -13.58
CA PRO A 36 11.01 26.38 -14.47
C PRO A 36 11.36 24.93 -14.10
N ARG A 37 12.55 24.65 -13.59
CA ARG A 37 12.94 23.29 -13.16
C ARG A 37 12.15 22.85 -11.93
N ILE A 38 11.93 23.75 -10.96
CA ILE A 38 11.12 23.50 -9.77
C ILE A 38 9.66 23.22 -10.17
N LEU A 39 9.10 24.07 -11.05
CA LEU A 39 7.74 23.88 -11.51
C LEU A 39 7.56 22.59 -12.28
N LEU A 40 8.50 22.21 -13.15
CA LEU A 40 8.46 20.95 -13.89
C LEU A 40 8.53 19.73 -12.96
N ALA A 41 9.39 19.77 -11.94
CA ALA A 41 9.48 18.67 -10.97
C ALA A 41 8.19 18.50 -10.16
N LEU A 42 7.62 19.59 -9.66
CA LEU A 42 6.36 19.56 -8.91
C LEU A 42 5.17 19.15 -9.79
N LEU A 43 5.12 19.64 -11.04
CA LEU A 43 4.09 19.24 -12.00
C LEU A 43 4.17 17.75 -12.35
N THR A 44 5.38 17.23 -12.61
CA THR A 44 5.58 15.81 -12.86
C THR A 44 5.24 14.95 -11.64
N ALA A 45 5.63 15.35 -10.44
CA ALA A 45 5.30 14.66 -9.21
C ALA A 45 3.77 14.63 -8.99
N THR A 46 3.10 15.77 -9.23
CA THR A 46 1.64 15.87 -9.12
C THR A 46 0.95 14.99 -10.17
N LEU A 47 1.45 14.96 -11.39
CA LEU A 47 0.92 14.11 -12.46
C LEU A 47 1.06 12.63 -12.11
N CYS A 48 2.25 12.20 -11.66
CA CYS A 48 2.47 10.84 -11.20
C CYS A 48 1.58 10.48 -10.01
N GLY A 49 1.50 11.38 -9.02
CA GLY A 49 0.61 11.23 -7.87
C GLY A 49 -0.87 11.12 -8.27
N ALA A 50 -1.32 11.90 -9.26
CA ALA A 50 -2.67 11.83 -9.78
C ALA A 50 -2.95 10.49 -10.50
N ILE A 51 -1.99 9.95 -11.25
CA ILE A 51 -2.10 8.61 -11.86
C ILE A 51 -2.26 7.55 -10.76
N ILE A 52 -1.41 7.60 -9.72
CA ILE A 52 -1.48 6.67 -8.59
C ILE A 52 -2.83 6.79 -7.87
N TYR A 53 -3.29 8.02 -7.62
CA TYR A 53 -4.59 8.32 -7.03
C TYR A 53 -5.74 7.69 -7.83
N LEU A 54 -5.74 7.83 -9.15
CA LEU A 54 -6.77 7.25 -10.03
C LEU A 54 -6.73 5.72 -10.00
N VAL A 55 -5.53 5.13 -10.09
CA VAL A 55 -5.36 3.67 -10.03
C VAL A 55 -5.85 3.12 -8.69
N TYR A 56 -5.49 3.75 -7.58
CA TYR A 56 -5.97 3.37 -6.26
C TYR A 56 -7.51 3.46 -6.20
N ARG A 57 -8.10 4.57 -6.63
CA ARG A 57 -9.55 4.78 -6.59
C ARG A 57 -10.34 3.76 -7.43
N MET A 58 -9.82 3.40 -8.62
CA MET A 58 -10.56 2.56 -9.58
C MET A 58 -10.31 1.06 -9.40
N PHE A 59 -9.09 0.67 -9.00
CA PHE A 59 -8.65 -0.73 -9.00
C PHE A 59 -8.26 -1.25 -7.63
N TYR A 60 -8.39 -0.44 -6.56
CA TYR A 60 -8.07 -0.92 -5.22
C TYR A 60 -9.03 -2.02 -4.79
N ARG A 61 -8.45 -3.15 -4.35
CA ARG A 61 -9.16 -4.34 -3.87
C ARG A 61 -8.64 -4.82 -2.52
N GLY A 62 -8.27 -3.87 -1.66
CA GLY A 62 -7.91 -4.15 -0.27
C GLY A 62 -9.12 -4.32 0.64
N VAL A 63 -8.86 -4.55 1.92
CA VAL A 63 -9.89 -4.85 2.93
C VAL A 63 -10.82 -3.65 3.17
N VAL A 64 -10.27 -2.42 3.21
CA VAL A 64 -11.03 -1.19 3.42
C VAL A 64 -10.47 -0.08 2.56
N TYR A 65 -11.28 0.43 1.63
CA TYR A 65 -10.93 1.63 0.87
C TYR A 65 -10.96 2.88 1.78
N SER A 66 -9.93 3.70 1.71
CA SER A 66 -9.84 4.95 2.47
C SER A 66 -9.53 6.14 1.57
N ASP A 67 -10.48 7.08 1.45
CA ASP A 67 -10.28 8.33 0.71
C ASP A 67 -9.13 9.16 1.28
N ASN A 68 -8.98 9.18 2.61
CA ASN A 68 -7.91 9.91 3.27
C ASN A 68 -6.53 9.34 2.92
N PHE A 69 -6.41 8.03 2.81
CA PHE A 69 -5.18 7.37 2.41
C PHE A 69 -4.83 7.68 0.95
N ASN A 70 -5.83 7.73 0.07
CA ASN A 70 -5.64 8.06 -1.33
C ASN A 70 -5.08 9.49 -1.52
N ILE A 71 -5.62 10.46 -0.76
CA ILE A 71 -5.10 11.84 -0.72
C ILE A 71 -3.68 11.86 -0.15
N LEU A 72 -3.40 11.06 0.90
CA LEU A 72 -2.07 10.96 1.50
C LEU A 72 -1.02 10.51 0.49
N VAL A 73 -1.33 9.51 -0.35
CA VAL A 73 -0.39 9.02 -1.37
C VAL A 73 -0.03 10.11 -2.38
N LEU A 74 -0.99 10.90 -2.84
CA LEU A 74 -0.72 12.04 -3.72
C LEU A 74 0.15 13.09 -3.01
N LEU A 75 -0.21 13.46 -1.78
CA LEU A 75 0.55 14.43 -0.99
C LEU A 75 1.99 13.98 -0.75
N ILE A 76 2.21 12.72 -0.36
CA ILE A 76 3.54 12.20 -0.08
C ILE A 76 4.42 12.18 -1.33
N THR A 77 3.83 11.94 -2.51
CA THR A 77 4.55 12.00 -3.79
C THR A 77 5.10 13.41 -4.04
N VAL A 78 4.28 14.43 -3.86
CA VAL A 78 4.68 15.84 -4.06
C VAL A 78 5.67 16.30 -3.00
N VAL A 79 5.42 15.97 -1.72
CA VAL A 79 6.31 16.31 -0.61
C VAL A 79 7.68 15.65 -0.78
N THR A 80 7.71 14.38 -1.20
CA THR A 80 8.97 13.68 -1.46
C THR A 80 9.76 14.33 -2.60
N ALA A 81 9.09 14.73 -3.67
CA ALA A 81 9.76 15.47 -4.77
C ALA A 81 10.35 16.78 -4.29
N PHE A 82 9.61 17.55 -3.48
CA PHE A 82 10.09 18.77 -2.87
C PHE A 82 11.31 18.53 -1.96
N ILE A 83 11.27 17.51 -1.12
CA ILE A 83 12.40 17.13 -0.25
C ILE A 83 13.63 16.78 -1.09
N ILE A 84 13.48 15.96 -2.13
CA ILE A 84 14.60 15.52 -2.96
C ILE A 84 15.21 16.69 -3.74
N MET A 85 14.42 17.63 -4.25
CA MET A 85 14.95 18.84 -4.86
C MET A 85 15.82 19.64 -3.89
N THR A 86 15.36 19.77 -2.65
CA THR A 86 16.08 20.50 -1.61
C THR A 86 17.39 19.79 -1.22
N ILE A 87 17.36 18.47 -1.10
CA ILE A 87 18.52 17.63 -0.79
C ILE A 87 19.54 17.66 -1.94
N SER A 88 19.09 17.59 -3.18
CA SER A 88 19.95 17.59 -4.37
C SER A 88 20.71 18.91 -4.56
N ALA A 89 20.21 19.99 -3.97
CA ALA A 89 20.87 21.29 -4.03
C ALA A 89 22.06 21.42 -3.05
N ASN A 90 22.10 20.62 -1.95
CA ASN A 90 23.14 20.76 -0.93
C ASN A 90 23.48 19.45 -0.23
N LEU A 91 24.74 19.02 -0.35
CA LEU A 91 25.23 17.75 0.23
C LEU A 91 25.17 17.76 1.77
N VAL A 92 25.43 18.89 2.42
CA VAL A 92 25.39 19.03 3.89
C VAL A 92 23.95 18.92 4.39
N LEU A 93 23.01 19.54 3.66
CA LEU A 93 21.60 19.47 3.95
C LEU A 93 21.07 18.04 3.79
N SER A 94 21.59 17.29 2.79
CA SER A 94 21.22 15.90 2.56
C SER A 94 21.59 14.99 3.75
N LEU A 95 22.80 15.14 4.28
CA LEU A 95 23.25 14.41 5.46
C LEU A 95 22.41 14.74 6.71
N GLY A 96 22.12 16.03 6.92
CA GLY A 96 21.26 16.48 8.01
C GLY A 96 19.83 15.94 7.92
N MET A 97 19.25 15.92 6.71
CA MET A 97 17.91 15.44 6.46
C MET A 97 17.79 13.92 6.66
N VAL A 98 18.78 13.11 6.24
CA VAL A 98 18.83 11.67 6.50
C VAL A 98 18.82 11.40 8.01
N GLY A 99 19.60 12.18 8.77
CA GLY A 99 19.57 12.12 10.25
C GLY A 99 18.21 12.48 10.84
N ALA A 100 17.60 13.56 10.36
CA ALA A 100 16.29 14.01 10.83
C ALA A 100 15.16 13.02 10.51
N LEU A 101 15.15 12.46 9.29
CA LEU A 101 14.15 11.46 8.88
C LEU A 101 14.27 10.14 9.64
N SER A 102 15.48 9.78 10.11
CA SER A 102 15.68 8.55 10.89
C SER A 102 15.02 8.59 12.28
N ILE A 103 14.71 9.78 12.79
CA ILE A 103 14.03 9.98 14.08
C ILE A 103 12.50 9.90 13.93
N VAL A 104 11.98 10.09 12.71
CA VAL A 104 10.53 10.08 12.45
C VAL A 104 10.01 8.65 12.50
N ARG A 105 9.34 8.32 13.60
CA ARG A 105 8.69 7.02 13.77
C ARG A 105 7.20 7.12 13.51
N PHE A 106 6.73 6.49 12.43
CA PHE A 106 5.30 6.35 12.20
C PHE A 106 4.70 5.30 13.17
N ARG A 107 3.69 5.71 13.91
CA ARG A 107 2.95 4.84 14.85
C ARG A 107 1.63 4.32 14.29
N SER A 108 1.20 4.80 13.11
CA SER A 108 -0.03 4.32 12.49
C SER A 108 0.18 2.92 11.91
N ALA A 109 -0.58 1.94 12.41
CA ALA A 109 -0.61 0.61 11.82
C ALA A 109 -1.32 0.69 10.47
N ILE A 110 -0.56 0.50 9.38
CA ILE A 110 -1.14 0.31 8.05
C ILE A 110 -1.73 -1.11 8.05
N LYS A 111 -3.05 -1.20 7.94
CA LYS A 111 -3.78 -2.49 8.09
C LYS A 111 -3.65 -3.38 6.86
N ASP A 112 -3.50 -2.78 5.66
CA ASP A 112 -3.43 -3.52 4.40
C ASP A 112 -2.01 -3.48 3.81
N PRO A 113 -1.41 -4.65 3.49
CA PRO A 113 -0.11 -4.70 2.79
C PRO A 113 -0.11 -3.98 1.43
N LEU A 114 -1.26 -3.89 0.74
CA LEU A 114 -1.37 -3.16 -0.52
C LEU A 114 -1.18 -1.65 -0.34
N ASP A 115 -1.67 -1.08 0.75
CA ASP A 115 -1.49 0.34 1.07
C ASP A 115 -0.01 0.71 1.19
N VAL A 116 0.78 -0.18 1.81
CA VAL A 116 2.25 -0.01 1.87
C VAL A 116 2.85 0.04 0.48
N GLY A 117 2.40 -0.82 -0.44
CA GLY A 117 2.86 -0.82 -1.83
C GLY A 117 2.58 0.49 -2.55
N PHE A 118 1.37 1.04 -2.41
CA PHE A 118 1.00 2.34 -2.98
C PHE A 118 1.81 3.50 -2.39
N LEU A 119 2.07 3.46 -1.09
CA LEU A 119 2.87 4.47 -0.41
C LEU A 119 4.31 4.47 -0.94
N PHE A 120 4.94 3.30 -1.04
CA PHE A 120 6.29 3.18 -1.61
C PHE A 120 6.35 3.58 -3.09
N TRP A 121 5.31 3.28 -3.86
CA TRP A 121 5.20 3.74 -5.25
C TRP A 121 5.15 5.26 -5.34
N GLY A 122 4.32 5.92 -4.50
CA GLY A 122 4.26 7.38 -4.42
C GLY A 122 5.60 8.00 -4.04
N VAL A 123 6.28 7.47 -3.00
CA VAL A 123 7.61 7.91 -2.60
C VAL A 123 8.62 7.75 -3.75
N GLY A 124 8.66 6.59 -4.41
CA GLY A 124 9.56 6.33 -5.53
C GLY A 124 9.35 7.28 -6.71
N ALA A 125 8.09 7.54 -7.08
CA ALA A 125 7.73 8.50 -8.11
C ALA A 125 8.15 9.93 -7.74
N GLY A 126 7.96 10.32 -6.47
CA GLY A 126 8.39 11.61 -5.93
C GLY A 126 9.91 11.78 -5.97
N ILE A 127 10.67 10.78 -5.52
CA ILE A 127 12.15 10.79 -5.59
C ILE A 127 12.61 10.99 -7.02
N THR A 128 12.08 10.23 -7.95
CA THR A 128 12.49 10.27 -9.36
C THR A 128 12.17 11.62 -10.01
N ALA A 129 10.97 12.15 -9.75
CA ALA A 129 10.56 13.46 -10.25
C ALA A 129 11.41 14.60 -9.63
N GLY A 130 11.66 14.56 -8.32
CA GLY A 130 12.49 15.54 -7.59
C GLY A 130 13.95 15.54 -8.02
N ALA A 131 14.48 14.37 -8.41
CA ALA A 131 15.82 14.25 -8.98
C ALA A 131 15.95 14.83 -10.41
N GLY A 132 14.85 15.32 -11.01
CA GLY A 132 14.84 15.89 -12.36
C GLY A 132 14.72 14.84 -13.48
N LEU A 133 14.45 13.57 -13.14
CA LEU A 133 14.30 12.47 -14.09
C LEU A 133 12.82 12.33 -14.52
N TYR A 134 12.27 13.38 -15.12
CA TYR A 134 10.83 13.50 -15.42
C TYR A 134 10.28 12.36 -16.28
N PHE A 135 10.98 12.01 -17.38
CA PHE A 135 10.56 10.92 -18.26
C PHE A 135 10.57 9.56 -17.55
N VAL A 136 11.59 9.32 -16.72
CA VAL A 136 11.70 8.06 -15.96
C VAL A 136 10.58 7.96 -14.93
N ALA A 137 10.22 9.07 -14.26
CA ALA A 137 9.12 9.12 -13.30
C ALA A 137 7.78 8.76 -13.97
N ILE A 138 7.49 9.37 -15.13
CA ILE A 138 6.23 9.11 -15.85
C ILE A 138 6.18 7.68 -16.39
N ILE A 139 7.23 7.24 -17.10
CA ILE A 139 7.28 5.89 -17.69
C ILE A 139 7.20 4.82 -16.58
N GLY A 140 7.97 5.00 -15.50
CA GLY A 140 7.95 4.09 -14.36
C GLY A 140 6.58 4.02 -13.70
N THR A 141 5.93 5.18 -13.48
CA THR A 141 4.58 5.23 -12.90
C THR A 141 3.56 4.54 -13.80
N VAL A 142 3.59 4.76 -15.10
CA VAL A 142 2.67 4.11 -16.06
C VAL A 142 2.92 2.60 -16.12
N PHE A 143 4.20 2.18 -16.09
CA PHE A 143 4.56 0.75 -16.09
C PHE A 143 4.03 0.04 -14.84
N VAL A 144 4.25 0.62 -13.66
CA VAL A 144 3.76 0.05 -12.38
C VAL A 144 2.23 0.04 -12.35
N ALA A 145 1.57 1.10 -12.87
CA ALA A 145 0.13 1.15 -13.01
C ALA A 145 -0.41 0.00 -13.87
N ALA A 146 0.18 -0.20 -15.04
CA ALA A 146 -0.20 -1.28 -15.95
C ALA A 146 0.00 -2.65 -15.32
N LEU A 147 1.13 -2.87 -14.66
CA LEU A 147 1.43 -4.12 -13.96
C LEU A 147 0.40 -4.39 -12.85
N TYR A 148 0.09 -3.39 -12.02
CA TYR A 148 -0.90 -3.52 -10.95
C TYR A 148 -2.30 -3.84 -11.49
N ILE A 149 -2.74 -3.15 -12.55
CA ILE A 149 -4.04 -3.38 -13.19
C ILE A 149 -4.12 -4.82 -13.74
N ILE A 150 -3.08 -5.27 -14.46
CA ILE A 150 -3.03 -6.63 -15.00
C ILE A 150 -3.12 -7.66 -13.87
N LEU A 151 -2.31 -7.53 -12.82
CA LEU A 151 -2.33 -8.45 -11.68
C LEU A 151 -3.69 -8.46 -10.97
N THR A 152 -4.32 -7.30 -10.85
CA THR A 152 -5.64 -7.16 -10.21
C THR A 152 -6.75 -7.79 -11.06
N MET A 153 -6.68 -7.67 -12.38
CA MET A 153 -7.66 -8.29 -13.30
C MET A 153 -7.52 -9.82 -13.35
N VAL A 154 -6.30 -10.35 -13.27
CA VAL A 154 -6.04 -11.80 -13.24
C VAL A 154 -6.49 -12.43 -11.91
N LYS A 155 -6.43 -11.68 -10.82
CA LYS A 155 -6.86 -12.17 -9.50
C LYS A 155 -8.39 -12.26 -9.44
N LYS A 156 -8.93 -13.45 -9.67
CA LYS A 156 -10.36 -13.75 -9.54
C LYS A 156 -10.74 -13.72 -8.06
N GLU A 157 -11.47 -12.71 -7.63
CA GLU A 157 -11.99 -12.63 -6.27
C GLU A 157 -12.98 -13.78 -6.02
N ARG A 158 -12.61 -14.67 -5.13
CA ARG A 158 -13.57 -15.57 -4.48
C ARG A 158 -13.87 -14.96 -3.12
N ARG A 159 -15.01 -14.29 -3.01
CA ARG A 159 -15.45 -13.78 -1.70
C ARG A 159 -15.73 -14.94 -0.77
N CYS A 160 -15.18 -14.85 0.43
CA CYS A 160 -15.45 -15.82 1.48
C CYS A 160 -16.64 -15.31 2.31
N TYR A 161 -17.58 -16.16 2.53
CA TYR A 161 -18.72 -15.88 3.40
C TYR A 161 -18.72 -16.86 4.57
N LEU A 162 -19.09 -16.36 5.75
CA LEU A 162 -19.41 -17.19 6.90
C LEU A 162 -20.90 -17.43 6.91
N LEU A 163 -21.29 -18.67 6.82
CA LEU A 163 -22.67 -19.11 7.00
C LEU A 163 -22.82 -19.63 8.42
N VAL A 164 -23.66 -18.96 9.20
CA VAL A 164 -24.02 -19.37 10.57
C VAL A 164 -25.41 -19.96 10.51
N VAL A 165 -25.53 -21.24 10.83
CA VAL A 165 -26.79 -21.98 10.85
C VAL A 165 -27.07 -22.41 12.27
N ARG A 166 -28.25 -22.04 12.81
CA ARG A 166 -28.74 -22.50 14.10
C ARG A 166 -29.92 -23.45 13.89
N TYR A 167 -29.84 -24.64 14.46
CA TYR A 167 -30.82 -25.69 14.27
C TYR A 167 -30.98 -26.60 15.50
N GLY A 168 -32.13 -27.26 15.61
CA GLY A 168 -32.35 -28.29 16.62
C GLY A 168 -31.60 -29.58 16.26
N THR A 169 -31.24 -30.38 17.28
CA THR A 169 -30.56 -31.68 17.08
C THR A 169 -31.33 -32.62 16.13
N ASP A 170 -32.64 -32.49 16.06
CA ASP A 170 -33.48 -33.30 15.18
C ASP A 170 -33.26 -33.03 13.69
N ALA A 171 -32.81 -31.79 13.35
CA ALA A 171 -32.54 -31.39 11.98
C ALA A 171 -31.09 -31.72 11.54
N GLU A 172 -30.23 -32.23 12.41
CA GLU A 172 -28.80 -32.45 12.15
C GLU A 172 -28.54 -33.33 10.92
N SER A 173 -29.33 -34.38 10.73
CA SER A 173 -29.22 -35.28 9.59
C SER A 173 -29.43 -34.57 8.26
N ASN A 174 -30.49 -33.74 8.19
CA ASN A 174 -30.85 -32.99 6.98
C ASN A 174 -29.83 -31.87 6.68
N VAL A 175 -29.34 -31.19 7.73
CA VAL A 175 -28.29 -30.18 7.61
C VAL A 175 -27.00 -30.80 7.10
N ASN A 176 -26.60 -31.96 7.65
CA ASN A 176 -25.39 -32.67 7.21
C ASN A 176 -25.51 -33.19 5.77
N ALA A 177 -26.67 -33.64 5.35
CA ALA A 177 -26.93 -34.07 3.97
C ALA A 177 -26.73 -32.88 2.99
N LEU A 178 -27.23 -31.68 3.33
CA LEU A 178 -27.04 -30.50 2.51
C LEU A 178 -25.57 -30.03 2.52
N LEU A 179 -24.90 -30.07 3.66
CA LEU A 179 -23.46 -29.76 3.77
C LEU A 179 -22.60 -30.65 2.88
N GLY A 180 -22.93 -31.93 2.74
CA GLY A 180 -22.22 -32.85 1.86
C GLY A 180 -22.22 -32.45 0.39
N THR A 181 -23.14 -31.60 -0.05
CA THR A 181 -23.22 -31.06 -1.42
C THR A 181 -22.37 -29.81 -1.62
N LEU A 182 -21.84 -29.22 -0.54
CA LEU A 182 -21.11 -27.95 -0.54
C LEU A 182 -19.62 -28.15 -0.27
N LYS A 183 -18.78 -27.34 -0.93
CA LYS A 183 -17.38 -27.19 -0.54
C LYS A 183 -17.26 -26.13 0.56
N TYR A 184 -17.17 -26.59 1.80
CA TYR A 184 -17.08 -25.70 2.96
C TYR A 184 -15.85 -25.99 3.81
N LYS A 185 -15.48 -25.03 4.64
CA LYS A 185 -14.50 -25.19 5.71
C LYS A 185 -15.20 -24.94 7.05
N LEU A 186 -15.20 -25.94 7.92
CA LEU A 186 -15.76 -25.78 9.26
C LEU A 186 -14.91 -24.79 10.06
N LYS A 187 -15.54 -23.78 10.64
CA LYS A 187 -14.89 -22.80 11.53
C LYS A 187 -15.24 -23.08 12.99
N ASN A 188 -16.50 -23.26 13.27
CA ASN A 188 -16.97 -23.54 14.62
C ASN A 188 -18.23 -24.39 14.58
N LYS A 189 -18.39 -25.27 15.56
CA LYS A 189 -19.64 -25.99 15.85
C LYS A 189 -19.83 -26.01 17.35
N THR A 190 -20.87 -25.36 17.84
CA THR A 190 -21.18 -25.27 19.26
C THR A 190 -22.55 -25.91 19.47
N GLN A 191 -22.64 -26.80 20.46
CA GLN A 191 -23.90 -27.43 20.87
C GLN A 191 -24.20 -27.03 22.30
N ILE A 192 -25.38 -26.45 22.52
CA ILE A 192 -25.87 -26.06 23.84
C ILE A 192 -27.28 -26.67 23.99
N ASN A 193 -27.40 -27.59 24.94
CA ASN A 193 -28.62 -28.38 25.15
C ASN A 193 -29.07 -29.10 23.85
N ASN A 194 -30.26 -28.77 23.35
CA ASN A 194 -30.85 -29.36 22.14
C ASN A 194 -30.69 -28.46 20.90
N ARG A 195 -29.79 -27.44 20.92
CA ARG A 195 -29.53 -26.52 19.82
C ARG A 195 -28.08 -26.57 19.38
N VAL A 196 -27.87 -26.53 18.10
CA VAL A 196 -26.56 -26.52 17.46
C VAL A 196 -26.38 -25.22 16.69
N GLU A 197 -25.27 -24.53 16.92
CA GLU A 197 -24.79 -23.41 16.11
C GLU A 197 -23.59 -23.88 15.29
N LEU A 198 -23.74 -23.84 13.97
CA LEU A 198 -22.73 -24.26 13.02
C LEU A 198 -22.26 -23.04 12.22
N THR A 199 -20.96 -22.74 12.28
CA THR A 199 -20.32 -21.69 11.49
C THR A 199 -19.41 -22.32 10.46
N ILE A 200 -19.71 -22.11 9.19
CA ILE A 200 -18.92 -22.62 8.06
C ILE A 200 -18.47 -21.48 7.14
N GLU A 201 -17.29 -21.63 6.58
CA GLU A 201 -16.77 -20.76 5.53
C GLU A 201 -17.13 -21.37 4.18
N ILE A 202 -17.81 -20.61 3.34
CA ILE A 202 -18.15 -20.97 1.97
C ILE A 202 -17.51 -19.95 0.99
N LYS A 203 -16.99 -20.43 -0.14
CA LYS A 203 -16.44 -19.60 -1.21
C LYS A 203 -17.43 -19.54 -2.34
N THR A 204 -18.03 -18.36 -2.54
CA THR A 204 -19.00 -18.16 -3.61
C THR A 204 -18.53 -17.08 -4.58
N ALA A 205 -18.87 -17.25 -5.86
CA ALA A 205 -18.34 -16.37 -6.92
C ALA A 205 -19.18 -15.10 -7.15
N ASN A 206 -20.39 -15.04 -6.57
CA ASN A 206 -21.33 -13.91 -6.68
C ASN A 206 -22.17 -13.88 -5.40
N ASN A 207 -22.81 -12.77 -5.09
CA ASN A 207 -23.75 -12.61 -3.97
C ASN A 207 -24.91 -13.64 -4.03
N ASP A 208 -24.57 -14.92 -4.15
CA ASP A 208 -25.51 -16.01 -4.30
C ASP A 208 -26.08 -16.37 -2.93
N THR A 209 -27.27 -15.86 -2.66
CA THR A 209 -28.06 -16.14 -1.46
C THR A 209 -28.84 -17.45 -1.55
N THR A 210 -28.73 -18.19 -2.66
CA THR A 210 -29.46 -19.45 -2.89
C THR A 210 -29.19 -20.48 -1.77
N GLN A 211 -27.96 -20.48 -1.25
CA GLN A 211 -27.61 -21.38 -0.15
C GLN A 211 -28.38 -21.06 1.14
N LEU A 212 -28.59 -19.77 1.41
CA LEU A 212 -29.36 -19.32 2.58
C LEU A 212 -30.80 -19.85 2.53
N SER A 213 -31.44 -19.78 1.36
CA SER A 213 -32.78 -20.27 1.14
C SER A 213 -32.88 -21.80 1.32
N ARG A 214 -31.86 -22.55 0.86
CA ARG A 214 -31.82 -24.01 0.99
C ARG A 214 -31.73 -24.47 2.45
N PHE A 215 -30.89 -23.81 3.25
CA PHE A 215 -30.80 -24.13 4.69
C PHE A 215 -32.04 -23.70 5.44
N LYS A 216 -32.66 -22.56 5.09
CA LYS A 216 -33.89 -22.09 5.73
C LYS A 216 -35.10 -22.98 5.44
N ALA A 217 -35.09 -23.73 4.33
CA ALA A 217 -36.17 -24.64 3.95
C ALA A 217 -36.14 -25.97 4.73
N ILE A 218 -35.11 -26.21 5.56
CA ILE A 218 -35.05 -27.45 6.39
C ILE A 218 -35.87 -27.23 7.65
N ASP A 219 -36.79 -28.13 7.90
CA ASP A 219 -37.57 -28.15 9.15
C ASP A 219 -36.64 -28.34 10.34
N GLY A 220 -36.82 -27.52 11.39
CA GLY A 220 -35.97 -27.52 12.57
C GLY A 220 -34.73 -26.59 12.50
N VAL A 221 -34.59 -25.78 11.43
CA VAL A 221 -33.63 -24.70 11.34
C VAL A 221 -34.25 -23.40 11.86
N ASP A 222 -33.69 -22.90 12.97
CA ASP A 222 -34.18 -21.68 13.64
C ASP A 222 -33.77 -20.40 12.88
N SER A 223 -32.51 -20.30 12.51
CA SER A 223 -31.97 -19.13 11.80
C SER A 223 -30.79 -19.46 10.92
N VAL A 224 -30.67 -18.72 9.82
CA VAL A 224 -29.53 -18.79 8.90
C VAL A 224 -29.03 -17.37 8.64
N THR A 225 -27.75 -17.12 8.92
CA THR A 225 -27.13 -15.81 8.73
C THR A 225 -25.93 -15.96 7.82
N LEU A 226 -25.82 -15.09 6.81
CA LEU A 226 -24.68 -15.01 5.91
C LEU A 226 -23.93 -13.72 6.19
N LEU A 227 -22.66 -13.82 6.54
CA LEU A 227 -21.78 -12.69 6.83
C LEU A 227 -20.63 -12.67 5.83
N GLU A 228 -20.32 -11.53 5.29
CA GLU A 228 -19.11 -11.37 4.48
C GLU A 228 -17.88 -11.46 5.39
N TYR A 229 -16.93 -12.34 5.02
CA TYR A 229 -15.75 -12.62 5.83
C TYR A 229 -14.48 -12.17 5.13
N ASN A 230 -13.85 -11.15 5.68
CA ASN A 230 -12.61 -10.55 5.16
C ASN A 230 -11.33 -11.16 5.75
N GLY A 231 -11.41 -12.29 6.44
CA GLY A 231 -10.24 -13.01 6.94
C GLY A 231 -9.81 -12.68 8.36
N GLU A 232 -10.36 -11.66 9.01
CA GLU A 232 -10.07 -11.33 10.41
C GLU A 232 -11.12 -11.96 11.34
N TYR A 233 -10.76 -13.06 12.01
CA TYR A 233 -11.42 -13.43 13.25
C TYR A 233 -10.82 -12.58 14.36
N MET A 234 -11.63 -11.75 15.00
CA MET A 234 -11.24 -11.22 16.30
C MET A 234 -11.19 -12.40 17.28
N ASN A 235 -9.98 -12.74 17.73
CA ASN A 235 -9.79 -13.57 18.91
C ASN A 235 -10.16 -12.78 20.15
#